data_fd0c55bf20d9779a9407b9d9ff5308bb
#
_entry.id   fd0c55bf20d9779a9407b9d9ff5308bb
#
_cell.length_a   1.000
_cell.length_b   1.000
_cell.length_c   1.000
_cell.angle_alpha   90.00
_cell.angle_beta   90.00
_cell.angle_gamma   90.00
#
_symmetry.space_group_name_H-M   'P 1'
#
loop_
_entity.id
_entity.type
_entity.pdbx_description
1 polymer ?
#
loop_
_entity_poly.entity_id
_entity_poly.type
_entity_poly.pdbx_seq_one_letter_code
_entity_poly.pdbx_strand_id
1 'polypeptide(L)'
;MKRLFLILGLFLALGAAAQNPAHLQRYVEANAALPGCVDGPRVVLYGDSITDAWPDLRPEFFASTGFIGRGISGEETSHMVLRFRQDVIDIKASAVVILAGINDIAINMGGPYREDLTYANILTMIDLAWQNGIRPVICSVLPSYHLRWRPEVTDCFEKVCSLNARVKAYCERHGVTYVDYFAAMAGPDGKVREGLTRDTVHPVAAGYELMEQLLLNALK
;
A
#
# COMPACT_ATOMS: atom_id res chain seq x y z
N MET A 1 -63.74 -13.60 -28.80
CA MET A 1 -63.22 -12.56 -27.91
C MET A 1 -61.90 -13.08 -27.32
N LYS A 2 -60.78 -12.66 -27.90
CA LYS A 2 -59.43 -13.04 -27.46
C LYS A 2 -58.95 -12.02 -26.43
N ARG A 3 -58.76 -12.42 -25.18
CA ARG A 3 -58.18 -11.57 -24.12
C ARG A 3 -56.67 -11.58 -24.28
N LEU A 4 -56.10 -10.43 -24.62
CA LEU A 4 -54.69 -10.16 -24.71
C LEU A 4 -54.20 -9.87 -23.28
N PHE A 5 -53.38 -10.75 -22.69
CA PHE A 5 -52.71 -10.49 -21.41
C PHE A 5 -51.44 -9.71 -21.70
N LEU A 6 -51.44 -8.44 -21.31
CA LEU A 6 -50.27 -7.58 -21.31
C LEU A 6 -49.44 -7.93 -20.07
N ILE A 7 -48.32 -8.62 -20.22
CA ILE A 7 -47.35 -8.85 -19.15
C ILE A 7 -46.46 -7.60 -19.10
N LEU A 8 -46.74 -6.75 -18.13
CA LEU A 8 -45.88 -5.57 -17.80
C LEU A 8 -44.70 -6.09 -17.02
N GLY A 9 -43.56 -6.29 -17.71
CA GLY A 9 -42.28 -6.64 -17.09
C GLY A 9 -41.74 -5.42 -16.33
N LEU A 10 -41.82 -5.44 -15.01
CA LEU A 10 -41.18 -4.47 -14.13
C LEU A 10 -39.67 -4.74 -14.12
N PHE A 11 -38.93 -4.07 -14.96
CA PHE A 11 -37.45 -4.01 -14.83
C PHE A 11 -37.11 -3.20 -13.57
N LEU A 12 -36.90 -3.88 -12.47
CA LEU A 12 -36.15 -3.34 -11.34
C LEU A 12 -34.70 -3.14 -11.81
N ALA A 13 -34.38 -1.94 -12.27
CA ALA A 13 -33.01 -1.50 -12.38
C ALA A 13 -32.45 -1.40 -10.96
N LEU A 14 -31.87 -2.48 -10.44
CA LEU A 14 -30.94 -2.41 -9.34
C LEU A 14 -29.79 -1.54 -9.84
N GLY A 15 -29.78 -0.28 -9.44
CA GLY A 15 -28.64 0.62 -9.62
C GLY A 15 -27.46 -0.05 -8.91
N ALA A 16 -26.61 -0.75 -9.66
CA ALA A 16 -25.30 -1.08 -9.19
C ALA A 16 -24.63 0.26 -8.88
N ALA A 17 -24.54 0.61 -7.60
CA ALA A 17 -23.66 1.71 -7.19
C ALA A 17 -22.30 1.39 -7.81
N ALA A 18 -21.82 2.26 -8.69
CA ALA A 18 -20.53 2.09 -9.33
C ALA A 18 -19.51 1.95 -8.19
N GLN A 19 -19.01 0.74 -7.97
CA GLN A 19 -17.97 0.52 -6.99
C GLN A 19 -16.77 1.33 -7.45
N ASN A 20 -16.28 2.22 -6.58
CA ASN A 20 -15.01 2.92 -6.79
C ASN A 20 -13.89 1.97 -6.31
N PRO A 21 -13.34 1.11 -7.18
CA PRO A 21 -12.45 0.03 -6.78
C PRO A 21 -11.14 0.53 -6.15
N ALA A 22 -10.71 1.74 -6.50
CA ALA A 22 -9.48 2.35 -5.99
C ALA A 22 -9.75 3.38 -4.88
N HIS A 23 -10.95 3.40 -4.31
CA HIS A 23 -11.33 4.33 -3.23
C HIS A 23 -10.91 5.79 -3.49
N LEU A 24 -11.02 6.26 -4.74
CA LEU A 24 -10.50 7.56 -5.19
C LEU A 24 -11.04 8.77 -4.39
N GLN A 25 -12.13 8.61 -3.65
CA GLN A 25 -12.70 9.67 -2.81
C GLN A 25 -12.05 9.75 -1.41
N ARG A 26 -11.26 8.74 -1.01
CA ARG A 26 -10.77 8.59 0.37
C ARG A 26 -10.01 9.80 0.91
N TYR A 27 -9.19 10.43 0.06
CA TYR A 27 -8.30 11.51 0.46
C TYR A 27 -8.55 12.85 -0.24
N VAL A 28 -9.63 12.98 -1.02
CA VAL A 28 -9.93 14.21 -1.81
C VAL A 28 -9.97 15.44 -0.91
N GLU A 29 -10.75 15.40 0.19
CA GLU A 29 -10.86 16.53 1.11
C GLU A 29 -9.56 16.80 1.86
N ALA A 30 -8.91 15.74 2.35
CA ALA A 30 -7.64 15.85 3.05
C ALA A 30 -6.52 16.40 2.14
N ASN A 31 -6.52 16.01 0.86
CA ASN A 31 -5.57 16.54 -0.13
C ASN A 31 -5.84 18.02 -0.42
N ALA A 32 -7.11 18.42 -0.56
CA ALA A 32 -7.50 19.81 -0.78
C ALA A 32 -7.18 20.73 0.40
N ALA A 33 -7.19 20.20 1.63
CA ALA A 33 -6.86 20.92 2.84
C ALA A 33 -5.35 21.12 3.09
N LEU A 34 -4.48 20.44 2.32
CA LEU A 34 -3.03 20.59 2.47
C LEU A 34 -2.58 21.99 2.04
N PRO A 35 -1.65 22.61 2.79
CA PRO A 35 -1.09 23.91 2.39
C PRO A 35 -0.36 23.78 1.04
N GLY A 36 -0.52 24.78 0.17
CA GLY A 36 0.08 24.77 -1.17
C GLY A 36 1.61 24.72 -1.15
N CYS A 37 2.22 25.40 -0.16
CA CYS A 37 3.65 25.37 0.11
C CYS A 37 3.89 24.99 1.57
N VAL A 38 4.95 24.24 1.83
CA VAL A 38 5.45 23.91 3.17
C VAL A 38 6.93 24.21 3.22
N ASP A 39 7.42 24.61 4.39
CA ASP A 39 8.87 24.72 4.62
C ASP A 39 9.42 23.29 4.81
N GLY A 40 10.26 22.87 3.87
CA GLY A 40 10.88 21.54 3.89
C GLY A 40 10.22 20.49 2.99
N PRO A 41 10.71 19.24 3.05
CA PRO A 41 10.25 18.18 2.17
C PRO A 41 8.88 17.64 2.57
N ARG A 42 7.96 17.53 1.61
CA ARG A 42 6.70 16.83 1.80
C ARG A 42 6.88 15.34 1.52
N VAL A 43 6.91 14.53 2.56
CA VAL A 43 7.07 13.08 2.48
C VAL A 43 5.71 12.40 2.61
N VAL A 44 5.35 11.58 1.64
CA VAL A 44 4.10 10.80 1.64
C VAL A 44 4.41 9.34 1.95
N LEU A 45 3.78 8.79 2.99
CA LEU A 45 3.75 7.34 3.25
C LEU A 45 2.57 6.75 2.49
N TYR A 46 2.84 5.92 1.50
CA TYR A 46 1.88 5.43 0.52
C TYR A 46 1.78 3.92 0.57
N GLY A 47 0.58 3.39 0.79
CA GLY A 47 0.43 1.95 0.99
C GLY A 47 -0.99 1.48 1.25
N ASP A 48 -1.07 0.33 1.87
CA ASP A 48 -2.29 -0.38 2.22
C ASP A 48 -2.69 -0.19 3.70
N SER A 49 -3.28 -1.23 4.32
CA SER A 49 -3.73 -1.22 5.73
C SER A 49 -2.61 -0.95 6.74
N ILE A 50 -1.38 -1.35 6.43
CA ILE A 50 -0.24 -1.08 7.31
C ILE A 50 0.01 0.43 7.36
N THR A 51 -0.04 1.10 6.22
CA THR A 51 0.11 2.55 6.14
C THR A 51 -1.13 3.30 6.64
N ASP A 52 -2.33 2.78 6.40
CA ASP A 52 -3.62 3.36 6.84
C ASP A 52 -3.71 3.45 8.37
N ALA A 53 -3.30 2.38 9.07
CA ALA A 53 -3.35 2.32 10.54
C ALA A 53 -2.21 3.08 11.25
N TRP A 54 -1.14 3.46 10.53
CA TRP A 54 0.06 4.03 11.14
C TRP A 54 -0.19 5.36 11.84
N PRO A 55 -0.89 6.35 11.25
CA PRO A 55 -1.17 7.63 11.93
C PRO A 55 -1.97 7.47 13.23
N ASP A 56 -2.89 6.50 13.29
CA ASP A 56 -3.73 6.26 14.47
C ASP A 56 -2.94 5.57 15.60
N LEU A 57 -1.98 4.70 15.25
CA LEU A 57 -1.17 3.98 16.22
C LEU A 57 0.08 4.72 16.66
N ARG A 58 0.54 5.69 15.86
CA ARG A 58 1.76 6.48 16.10
C ARG A 58 1.57 7.97 15.77
N PRO A 59 0.56 8.66 16.35
CA PRO A 59 0.25 10.04 16.00
C PRO A 59 1.42 10.99 16.28
N GLU A 60 2.24 10.73 17.30
CA GLU A 60 3.42 11.52 17.64
C GLU A 60 4.50 11.49 16.55
N PHE A 61 4.65 10.37 15.85
CA PHE A 61 5.59 10.26 14.72
C PHE A 61 5.17 11.20 13.59
N PHE A 62 3.89 11.18 13.20
CA PHE A 62 3.38 12.05 12.15
C PHE A 62 3.39 13.52 12.57
N ALA A 63 3.07 13.83 13.84
CA ALA A 63 3.14 15.19 14.36
C ALA A 63 4.57 15.76 14.37
N SER A 64 5.57 14.94 14.69
CA SER A 64 6.97 15.37 14.76
C SER A 64 7.66 15.46 13.40
N THR A 65 7.27 14.63 12.44
CA THR A 65 7.90 14.58 11.12
C THR A 65 7.17 15.42 10.06
N GLY A 66 5.89 15.68 10.25
CA GLY A 66 5.02 16.27 9.22
C GLY A 66 4.74 15.33 8.04
N PHE A 67 5.02 14.04 8.16
CA PHE A 67 4.76 13.07 7.10
C PHE A 67 3.24 12.91 6.87
N ILE A 68 2.88 12.58 5.65
CA ILE A 68 1.48 12.46 5.22
C ILE A 68 1.16 10.99 4.95
N GLY A 69 0.25 10.40 5.74
CA GLY A 69 -0.26 9.05 5.51
C GLY A 69 -1.28 9.02 4.38
N ARG A 70 -1.06 8.13 3.41
CA ARG A 70 -1.98 7.84 2.29
C ARG A 70 -2.10 6.33 2.09
N GLY A 71 -2.40 5.63 3.18
CA GLY A 71 -2.72 4.22 3.20
C GLY A 71 -4.21 3.97 2.97
N ILE A 72 -4.57 2.90 2.29
CA ILE A 72 -5.96 2.42 2.20
C ILE A 72 -6.00 0.92 2.41
N SER A 73 -6.70 0.51 3.46
CA SER A 73 -6.79 -0.89 3.87
C SER A 73 -7.34 -1.78 2.76
N GLY A 74 -6.67 -2.92 2.52
CA GLY A 74 -7.08 -3.94 1.56
C GLY A 74 -6.68 -3.68 0.11
N GLU A 75 -6.09 -2.53 -0.22
CA GLU A 75 -5.70 -2.22 -1.59
C GLU A 75 -4.54 -3.08 -2.08
N GLU A 76 -4.68 -3.55 -3.31
CA GLU A 76 -3.62 -4.13 -4.11
C GLU A 76 -2.86 -3.04 -4.88
N THR A 77 -1.69 -3.38 -5.38
CA THR A 77 -0.83 -2.44 -6.13
C THR A 77 -1.52 -1.81 -7.35
N SER A 78 -2.44 -2.51 -7.99
CA SER A 78 -3.24 -1.98 -9.11
C SER A 78 -4.10 -0.77 -8.72
N HIS A 79 -4.73 -0.80 -7.55
CA HIS A 79 -5.50 0.33 -7.02
C HIS A 79 -4.59 1.50 -6.61
N MET A 80 -3.44 1.17 -6.03
CA MET A 80 -2.44 2.18 -5.69
C MET A 80 -1.95 2.95 -6.93
N VAL A 81 -1.71 2.27 -8.06
CA VAL A 81 -1.37 2.95 -9.33
C VAL A 81 -2.46 3.94 -9.75
N LEU A 82 -3.74 3.57 -9.64
CA LEU A 82 -4.86 4.44 -10.08
C LEU A 82 -4.96 5.74 -9.28
N ARG A 83 -4.67 5.74 -7.98
CA ARG A 83 -4.75 6.93 -7.13
C ARG A 83 -3.42 7.65 -6.91
N PHE A 84 -2.32 7.16 -7.50
CA PHE A 84 -0.98 7.72 -7.29
C PHE A 84 -0.89 9.20 -7.66
N ARG A 85 -1.54 9.60 -8.76
CA ARG A 85 -1.55 11.00 -9.18
C ARG A 85 -2.14 11.91 -8.11
N GLN A 86 -3.37 11.64 -7.66
CA GLN A 86 -4.09 12.52 -6.74
C GLN A 86 -3.48 12.54 -5.33
N ASP A 87 -2.92 11.40 -4.86
CA ASP A 87 -2.47 11.22 -3.48
C ASP A 87 -0.97 11.44 -3.30
N VAL A 88 -0.21 11.58 -4.39
CA VAL A 88 1.25 11.77 -4.36
C VAL A 88 1.68 12.95 -5.24
N ILE A 89 1.32 12.94 -6.53
CA ILE A 89 1.80 13.93 -7.49
C ILE A 89 1.15 15.29 -7.28
N ASP A 90 -0.19 15.32 -7.28
CA ASP A 90 -0.96 16.57 -7.25
C ASP A 90 -0.81 17.31 -5.91
N ILE A 91 -0.53 16.58 -4.83
CA ILE A 91 -0.19 17.17 -3.52
C ILE A 91 1.27 17.62 -3.42
N LYS A 92 2.05 17.53 -4.51
CA LYS A 92 3.44 18.00 -4.62
C LYS A 92 4.36 17.35 -3.60
N ALA A 93 4.33 16.03 -3.49
CA ALA A 93 5.28 15.28 -2.69
C ALA A 93 6.71 15.53 -3.19
N SER A 94 7.68 15.64 -2.29
CA SER A 94 9.12 15.62 -2.61
C SER A 94 9.70 14.21 -2.51
N ALA A 95 9.08 13.37 -1.68
CA ALA A 95 9.41 11.94 -1.59
C ALA A 95 8.14 11.11 -1.34
N VAL A 96 8.13 9.90 -1.84
CA VAL A 96 7.07 8.91 -1.59
C VAL A 96 7.68 7.61 -1.09
N VAL A 97 7.19 7.14 0.06
CA VAL A 97 7.58 5.88 0.69
C VAL A 97 6.49 4.86 0.38
N ILE A 98 6.81 3.85 -0.41
CA ILE A 98 5.85 2.87 -0.93
C ILE A 98 6.01 1.55 -0.18
N LEU A 99 4.95 1.12 0.51
CA LEU A 99 4.83 -0.20 1.13
C LEU A 99 3.60 -0.91 0.55
N ALA A 100 3.82 -1.93 -0.27
CA ALA A 100 2.76 -2.56 -1.06
C ALA A 100 3.08 -4.02 -1.43
N GLY A 101 2.06 -4.81 -1.72
CA GLY A 101 2.18 -6.16 -2.27
C GLY A 101 1.57 -7.28 -1.43
N ILE A 102 1.35 -7.08 -0.12
CA ILE A 102 0.77 -8.14 0.73
C ILE A 102 -0.68 -8.47 0.33
N ASN A 103 -1.45 -7.48 -0.11
CA ASN A 103 -2.84 -7.70 -0.54
C ASN A 103 -2.94 -8.34 -1.93
N ASP A 104 -1.96 -8.10 -2.81
CA ASP A 104 -1.81 -8.83 -4.08
C ASP A 104 -1.55 -10.32 -3.79
N ILE A 105 -0.63 -10.62 -2.87
CA ILE A 105 -0.33 -11.98 -2.43
C ILE A 105 -1.56 -12.62 -1.78
N ALA A 106 -2.34 -11.85 -1.01
CA ALA A 106 -3.58 -12.27 -0.39
C ALA A 106 -4.74 -12.42 -1.41
N ILE A 107 -4.56 -11.98 -2.65
CA ILE A 107 -5.59 -12.05 -3.71
C ILE A 107 -6.88 -11.37 -3.25
N ASN A 108 -6.78 -10.19 -2.67
CA ASN A 108 -7.93 -9.49 -2.09
C ASN A 108 -8.99 -9.12 -3.13
N MET A 109 -8.58 -8.85 -4.36
CA MET A 109 -9.47 -8.51 -5.48
C MET A 109 -9.93 -9.73 -6.28
N GLY A 110 -9.51 -10.94 -5.86
CA GLY A 110 -9.82 -12.18 -6.56
C GLY A 110 -8.89 -12.49 -7.73
N GLY A 111 -9.06 -13.68 -8.32
CA GLY A 111 -8.18 -14.19 -9.36
C GLY A 111 -6.89 -14.84 -8.80
N PRO A 112 -5.97 -15.28 -9.64
CA PRO A 112 -4.69 -15.83 -9.21
C PRO A 112 -3.70 -14.71 -8.87
N TYR A 113 -2.84 -14.93 -7.88
CA TYR A 113 -1.68 -14.05 -7.65
C TYR A 113 -0.77 -14.02 -8.88
N ARG A 114 -0.39 -12.82 -9.28
CA ARG A 114 0.51 -12.57 -10.41
C ARG A 114 1.65 -11.66 -9.97
N GLU A 115 2.75 -12.28 -9.57
CA GLU A 115 3.94 -11.55 -9.10
C GLU A 115 4.47 -10.57 -10.15
N ASP A 116 4.47 -10.97 -11.43
CA ASP A 116 4.89 -10.11 -12.54
C ASP A 116 4.06 -8.83 -12.64
N LEU A 117 2.74 -8.90 -12.36
CA LEU A 117 1.86 -7.73 -12.34
C LEU A 117 2.10 -6.86 -11.10
N THR A 118 2.18 -7.46 -9.92
CA THR A 118 2.49 -6.75 -8.67
C THR A 118 3.82 -6.00 -8.79
N TYR A 119 4.84 -6.69 -9.30
CA TYR A 119 6.15 -6.10 -9.56
C TYR A 119 6.06 -4.94 -10.57
N ALA A 120 5.39 -5.13 -11.70
CA ALA A 120 5.22 -4.08 -12.71
C ALA A 120 4.48 -2.85 -12.16
N ASN A 121 3.47 -3.03 -11.31
CA ASN A 121 2.76 -1.93 -10.66
C ASN A 121 3.67 -1.13 -9.72
N ILE A 122 4.53 -1.81 -8.95
CA ILE A 122 5.54 -1.14 -8.10
C ILE A 122 6.50 -0.31 -8.96
N LEU A 123 7.01 -0.87 -10.06
CA LEU A 123 7.87 -0.14 -11.00
C LEU A 123 7.15 1.06 -11.63
N THR A 124 5.88 0.89 -11.99
CA THR A 124 5.06 2.00 -12.52
C THR A 124 4.99 3.16 -11.52
N MET A 125 4.82 2.89 -10.23
CA MET A 125 4.80 3.93 -9.19
C MET A 125 6.17 4.60 -9.03
N ILE A 126 7.27 3.85 -9.15
CA ILE A 126 8.64 4.40 -9.17
C ILE A 126 8.81 5.35 -10.38
N ASP A 127 8.41 4.90 -11.56
CA ASP A 127 8.52 5.69 -12.79
C ASP A 127 7.68 6.97 -12.72
N LEU A 128 6.43 6.86 -12.21
CA LEU A 128 5.56 8.03 -11.99
C LEU A 128 6.19 9.03 -11.01
N ALA A 129 6.83 8.55 -9.94
CA ALA A 129 7.55 9.41 -9.00
C ALA A 129 8.70 10.14 -9.70
N TRP A 130 9.59 9.43 -10.38
CA TRP A 130 10.72 10.02 -11.08
C TRP A 130 10.33 11.04 -12.15
N GLN A 131 9.30 10.72 -12.97
CA GLN A 131 8.82 11.60 -14.02
C GLN A 131 8.24 12.93 -13.47
N ASN A 132 7.91 12.96 -12.18
CA ASN A 132 7.39 14.14 -11.50
C ASN A 132 8.39 14.76 -10.50
N GLY A 133 9.67 14.37 -10.55
CA GLY A 133 10.72 14.89 -9.66
C GLY A 133 10.57 14.48 -8.19
N ILE A 134 9.85 13.39 -7.93
CA ILE A 134 9.58 12.86 -6.59
C ILE A 134 10.58 11.73 -6.31
N ARG A 135 11.26 11.76 -5.15
CA ARG A 135 12.16 10.69 -4.71
C ARG A 135 11.36 9.46 -4.28
N PRO A 136 11.44 8.32 -4.99
CA PRO A 136 10.83 7.07 -4.54
C PRO A 136 11.70 6.41 -3.47
N VAL A 137 11.04 5.89 -2.44
CA VAL A 137 11.61 5.02 -1.40
C VAL A 137 10.73 3.78 -1.32
N ILE A 138 11.30 2.61 -1.54
CA ILE A 138 10.55 1.36 -1.58
C ILE A 138 10.84 0.56 -0.32
N CYS A 139 9.77 0.10 0.34
CA CYS A 139 9.85 -0.76 1.50
C CYS A 139 9.58 -2.22 1.12
N SER A 140 10.30 -3.14 1.74
CA SER A 140 9.97 -4.57 1.63
C SER A 140 8.60 -4.85 2.24
N VAL A 141 7.86 -5.80 1.68
CA VAL A 141 6.75 -6.45 2.37
C VAL A 141 7.29 -7.10 3.64
N LEU A 142 6.54 -6.99 4.75
CA LEU A 142 6.94 -7.53 6.05
C LEU A 142 7.04 -9.07 6.01
N PRO A 143 7.77 -9.71 6.95
CA PRO A 143 8.01 -11.17 6.94
C PRO A 143 6.76 -11.96 7.36
N SER A 144 5.68 -11.75 6.59
CA SER A 144 4.38 -12.38 6.78
C SER A 144 4.40 -13.83 6.28
N TYR A 145 3.79 -14.74 7.05
CA TYR A 145 3.78 -16.16 6.72
C TYR A 145 2.38 -16.79 6.83
N HIS A 146 1.40 -16.06 7.34
CA HIS A 146 0.03 -16.52 7.48
C HIS A 146 -0.94 -15.35 7.34
N LEU A 147 -1.92 -15.48 6.44
CA LEU A 147 -2.95 -14.49 6.20
C LEU A 147 -4.26 -14.95 6.85
N ARG A 148 -4.59 -14.42 8.03
CA ARG A 148 -5.78 -14.85 8.79
C ARG A 148 -7.09 -14.73 8.02
N TRP A 149 -7.17 -13.76 7.10
CA TRP A 149 -8.36 -13.52 6.25
C TRP A 149 -8.32 -14.28 4.91
N ARG A 150 -7.21 -14.97 4.61
CA ARG A 150 -6.99 -15.78 3.41
C ARG A 150 -6.23 -17.07 3.76
N PRO A 151 -6.80 -17.94 4.60
CA PRO A 151 -6.09 -19.13 5.07
C PRO A 151 -5.78 -20.14 3.96
N GLU A 152 -6.45 -20.01 2.81
CA GLU A 152 -6.17 -20.80 1.61
C GLU A 152 -4.87 -20.43 0.90
N VAL A 153 -4.30 -19.25 1.17
CA VAL A 153 -2.99 -18.85 0.66
C VAL A 153 -1.91 -19.41 1.58
N THR A 154 -1.48 -20.62 1.32
CA THR A 154 -0.54 -21.36 2.18
C THR A 154 0.94 -21.08 1.88
N ASP A 155 1.23 -20.48 0.73
CA ASP A 155 2.56 -20.12 0.22
C ASP A 155 2.86 -18.61 0.32
N CYS A 156 2.26 -17.93 1.31
CA CYS A 156 2.42 -16.50 1.52
C CYS A 156 3.89 -16.11 1.73
N PHE A 157 4.60 -16.86 2.57
CA PHE A 157 5.99 -16.54 2.92
C PHE A 157 6.92 -16.59 1.70
N GLU A 158 6.82 -17.64 0.91
CA GLU A 158 7.61 -17.83 -0.31
C GLU A 158 7.34 -16.72 -1.32
N LYS A 159 6.07 -16.31 -1.49
CA LYS A 159 5.68 -15.21 -2.35
C LYS A 159 6.22 -13.87 -1.87
N VAL A 160 6.20 -13.62 -0.55
CA VAL A 160 6.80 -12.41 0.05
C VAL A 160 8.29 -12.38 -0.22
N CYS A 161 9.00 -13.48 0.01
CA CYS A 161 10.44 -13.58 -0.25
C CYS A 161 10.78 -13.35 -1.72
N SER A 162 10.03 -13.95 -2.65
CA SER A 162 10.21 -13.80 -4.09
C SER A 162 10.02 -12.35 -4.54
N LEU A 163 8.91 -11.74 -4.18
CA LEU A 163 8.62 -10.35 -4.54
C LEU A 163 9.67 -9.39 -3.97
N ASN A 164 10.00 -9.53 -2.67
CA ASN A 164 11.01 -8.68 -2.02
C ASN A 164 12.39 -8.80 -2.70
N ALA A 165 12.82 -10.00 -3.04
CA ALA A 165 14.10 -10.22 -3.73
C ALA A 165 14.14 -9.52 -5.10
N ARG A 166 13.06 -9.62 -5.87
CA ARG A 166 12.93 -8.96 -7.19
C ARG A 166 12.96 -7.45 -7.08
N VAL A 167 12.15 -6.89 -6.17
CA VAL A 167 12.06 -5.45 -5.97
C VAL A 167 13.37 -4.89 -5.44
N LYS A 168 14.01 -5.56 -4.48
CA LYS A 168 15.33 -5.17 -3.95
C LYS A 168 16.39 -5.12 -5.04
N ALA A 169 16.48 -6.16 -5.87
CA ALA A 169 17.44 -6.22 -6.98
C ALA A 169 17.22 -5.10 -8.01
N TYR A 170 15.97 -4.72 -8.25
CA TYR A 170 15.67 -3.55 -9.10
C TYR A 170 16.16 -2.26 -8.43
N CYS A 171 15.82 -2.04 -7.16
CA CYS A 171 16.22 -0.84 -6.43
C CYS A 171 17.74 -0.67 -6.39
N GLU A 172 18.47 -1.72 -6.09
CA GLU A 172 19.95 -1.73 -6.09
C GLU A 172 20.53 -1.37 -7.46
N ARG A 173 19.98 -1.94 -8.54
CA ARG A 173 20.45 -1.69 -9.91
C ARG A 173 20.20 -0.26 -10.38
N HIS A 174 19.09 0.34 -9.94
CA HIS A 174 18.62 1.64 -10.43
C HIS A 174 18.85 2.78 -9.43
N GLY A 175 19.51 2.54 -8.29
CA GLY A 175 19.80 3.55 -7.29
C GLY A 175 18.55 4.05 -6.54
N VAL A 176 17.50 3.23 -6.45
CA VAL A 176 16.30 3.52 -5.66
C VAL A 176 16.57 3.17 -4.20
N THR A 177 16.23 4.05 -3.29
CA THR A 177 16.33 3.76 -1.84
C THR A 177 15.39 2.59 -1.48
N TYR A 178 15.97 1.54 -0.89
CA TYR A 178 15.21 0.38 -0.41
C TYR A 178 15.29 0.27 1.11
N VAL A 179 14.16 0.17 1.79
CA VAL A 179 14.07 0.00 3.25
C VAL A 179 13.67 -1.43 3.55
N ASP A 180 14.61 -2.19 4.11
CA ASP A 180 14.44 -3.63 4.36
C ASP A 180 13.77 -3.88 5.72
N TYR A 181 12.48 -3.61 5.80
CA TYR A 181 11.66 -3.97 6.97
C TYR A 181 11.61 -5.47 7.20
N PHE A 182 11.62 -6.26 6.11
CA PHE A 182 11.62 -7.72 6.20
C PHE A 182 12.80 -8.21 7.03
N ALA A 183 14.01 -7.85 6.65
CA ALA A 183 15.22 -8.30 7.36
C ALA A 183 15.25 -7.83 8.82
N ALA A 184 14.79 -6.61 9.09
CA ALA A 184 14.79 -6.04 10.44
C ALA A 184 13.72 -6.66 11.36
N MET A 185 12.60 -7.12 10.81
CA MET A 185 11.49 -7.69 11.59
C MET A 185 11.50 -9.22 11.65
N ALA A 186 12.29 -9.88 10.80
CA ALA A 186 12.39 -11.34 10.78
C ALA A 186 13.16 -11.89 11.98
N GLY A 187 12.71 -13.04 12.44
CA GLY A 187 13.44 -13.90 13.39
C GLY A 187 14.40 -14.86 12.67
N PRO A 188 15.07 -15.75 13.41
CA PRO A 188 16.00 -16.73 12.84
C PRO A 188 15.37 -17.68 11.82
N ASP A 189 14.07 -17.92 11.91
CA ASP A 189 13.28 -18.74 10.99
C ASP A 189 12.75 -17.93 9.77
N GLY A 190 13.12 -16.67 9.65
CA GLY A 190 12.68 -15.75 8.60
C GLY A 190 11.28 -15.18 8.80
N LYS A 191 10.51 -15.66 9.77
CA LYS A 191 9.16 -15.17 10.07
C LYS A 191 9.21 -13.94 10.96
N VAL A 192 8.13 -13.16 10.97
CA VAL A 192 8.05 -11.98 11.84
C VAL A 192 8.25 -12.36 13.31
N ARG A 193 9.11 -11.61 14.00
CA ARG A 193 9.36 -11.79 15.44
C ARG A 193 8.10 -11.52 16.24
N GLU A 194 7.91 -12.29 17.29
CA GLU A 194 6.83 -12.09 18.25
C GLU A 194 6.86 -10.68 18.84
N GLY A 195 5.66 -10.11 19.07
CA GLY A 195 5.50 -8.77 19.64
C GLY A 195 5.61 -7.63 18.64
N LEU A 196 6.00 -7.86 17.37
CA LEU A 196 6.07 -6.81 16.35
C LEU A 196 4.79 -6.63 15.53
N THR A 197 3.98 -7.69 15.42
CA THR A 197 2.69 -7.67 14.71
C THR A 197 1.61 -8.36 15.55
N ARG A 198 0.33 -8.02 15.28
CA ARG A 198 -0.82 -8.65 15.95
C ARG A 198 -1.31 -9.93 15.27
N ASP A 199 -0.99 -10.13 14.00
CA ASP A 199 -1.54 -11.20 13.16
C ASP A 199 -0.61 -11.65 12.03
N THR A 200 0.70 -11.51 12.23
CA THR A 200 1.78 -11.77 11.27
C THR A 200 1.92 -10.77 10.12
N VAL A 201 0.97 -9.85 9.95
CA VAL A 201 0.95 -8.83 8.90
C VAL A 201 0.96 -7.42 9.48
N HIS A 202 0.00 -7.10 10.35
CA HIS A 202 -0.22 -5.74 10.82
C HIS A 202 0.64 -5.41 12.06
N PRO A 203 1.53 -4.43 11.98
CA PRO A 203 2.38 -4.04 13.10
C PRO A 203 1.56 -3.55 14.30
N VAL A 204 2.11 -3.79 15.48
CA VAL A 204 1.74 -3.07 16.72
C VAL A 204 2.72 -1.90 16.92
N ALA A 205 2.52 -1.09 17.97
CA ALA A 205 3.36 0.08 18.21
C ALA A 205 4.87 -0.21 18.12
N ALA A 206 5.34 -1.30 18.74
CA ALA A 206 6.75 -1.71 18.69
C ALA A 206 7.24 -2.03 17.27
N GLY A 207 6.37 -2.62 16.43
CA GLY A 207 6.69 -2.87 15.01
C GLY A 207 6.83 -1.58 14.23
N TYR A 208 5.92 -0.64 14.43
CA TYR A 208 6.02 0.68 13.80
C TYR A 208 7.24 1.47 14.27
N GLU A 209 7.60 1.44 15.56
CA GLU A 209 8.81 2.10 16.07
C GLU A 209 10.07 1.63 15.34
N LEU A 210 10.18 0.33 15.11
CA LEU A 210 11.30 -0.22 14.35
C LEU A 210 11.27 0.26 12.88
N MET A 211 10.09 0.28 12.26
CA MET A 211 9.92 0.78 10.88
C MET A 211 10.27 2.27 10.77
N GLU A 212 9.86 3.10 11.74
CA GLU A 212 10.16 4.52 11.83
C GLU A 212 11.66 4.78 11.88
N GLN A 213 12.39 4.06 12.73
CA GLN A 213 13.86 4.19 12.86
C GLN A 213 14.58 3.89 11.53
N LEU A 214 14.17 2.81 10.85
CA LEU A 214 14.75 2.44 9.55
C LEU A 214 14.44 3.46 8.47
N LEU A 215 13.19 3.92 8.43
CA LEU A 215 12.74 4.91 7.45
C LEU A 215 13.47 6.25 7.62
N LEU A 216 13.55 6.76 8.84
CA LEU A 216 14.25 8.01 9.12
C LEU A 216 15.73 7.95 8.76
N ASN A 217 16.38 6.79 8.93
CA ASN A 217 17.76 6.58 8.50
C ASN A 217 17.90 6.55 6.97
N ALA A 218 16.95 5.98 6.26
CA ALA A 218 16.94 5.89 4.80
C ALA A 218 16.62 7.23 4.11
N LEU A 219 15.97 8.15 4.82
CA LEU A 219 15.61 9.48 4.30
C LEU A 219 16.71 10.55 4.48
N LYS A 220 17.72 10.29 5.31
CA LYS A 220 18.92 11.15 5.46
C LYS A 220 19.73 11.16 4.17
#